data_1bb2715065ba85225d12e89e4f3af1ac
#
_entry.id   1bb2715065ba85225d12e89e4f3af1ac
#
_cell.length_a   1.000
_cell.length_b   1.000
_cell.length_c   1.000
_cell.angle_alpha   90.00
_cell.angle_beta   90.00
_cell.angle_gamma   90.00
#
_symmetry.space_group_name_H-M   'P 1'
#
loop_
_entity.id
_entity.type
_entity.pdbx_description
1 polymer ?
#
loop_
_entity_poly.entity_id
_entity_poly.type
_entity_poly.pdbx_seq_one_letter_code
_entity_poly.pdbx_strand_id
1 'polypeptide(L)'
;MLTEAKKIIDNATNIVIIQAENPDGDSVGSALALEEILSDIGKSVSLYCPVAIPKYLRYIRGWDRICAEFDTKADAAIIVDTSADILLSKVLGTPGVRHFLETHPVLVLDHHTTGSTLSFDHTMVNQDVVATGELIYNLSQSAGWAINPQAAEDLLIAIMSDSLGLTTQSTHADSFTVAGELTRLGASNAAIEERRRDFMKKSPEILAYKGRLIERIEYLLGGRLALIHIPWDEIQAYSDQYNPSMLVLDEMRLVEGVEVACAIKTYPDGKLTGKLRCNAPVGEQIAGYFGGGGHPYAAGFRIYETYESTVHELVDAADKALKNFKAGTSQA
;
A
#
# COMPACT_ATOMS: atom_id res chain seq x y z
N MET A 1 -17.00 15.45 11.94
CA MET A 1 -16.29 14.20 11.58
C MET A 1 -15.47 13.67 12.78
N LEU A 2 -14.44 14.37 13.28
CA LEU A 2 -13.64 13.90 14.43
C LEU A 2 -14.48 13.61 15.69
N THR A 3 -15.47 14.46 15.99
CA THR A 3 -16.40 14.24 17.13
C THR A 3 -17.24 12.97 16.97
N GLU A 4 -17.66 12.64 15.73
CA GLU A 4 -18.44 11.44 15.47
C GLU A 4 -17.58 10.18 15.53
N ALA A 5 -16.35 10.24 14.99
CA ALA A 5 -15.37 9.18 15.13
C ALA A 5 -15.10 8.86 16.61
N LYS A 6 -14.84 9.91 17.42
CA LYS A 6 -14.64 9.76 18.86
C LYS A 6 -15.84 9.10 19.53
N LYS A 7 -17.08 9.48 19.17
CA LYS A 7 -18.31 8.92 19.75
C LYS A 7 -18.46 7.43 19.43
N ILE A 8 -18.14 6.98 18.20
CA ILE A 8 -18.16 5.55 17.85
C ILE A 8 -17.18 4.79 18.74
N ILE A 9 -15.95 5.31 18.88
CA ILE A 9 -14.91 4.68 19.69
C ILE A 9 -15.28 4.69 21.19
N ASP A 10 -15.79 5.80 21.72
CA ASP A 10 -16.17 5.91 23.13
C ASP A 10 -17.26 4.88 23.51
N ASN A 11 -18.23 4.63 22.62
CA ASN A 11 -19.35 3.71 22.83
C ASN A 11 -18.98 2.23 22.68
N ALA A 12 -17.92 1.90 21.94
CA ALA A 12 -17.47 0.52 21.76
C ALA A 12 -16.58 0.07 22.92
N THR A 13 -16.64 -1.20 23.27
CA THR A 13 -15.72 -1.87 24.21
C THR A 13 -14.72 -2.74 23.45
N ASN A 14 -15.22 -3.49 22.46
CA ASN A 14 -14.44 -4.37 21.61
C ASN A 14 -14.42 -3.81 20.18
N ILE A 15 -13.26 -3.56 19.64
CA ILE A 15 -13.09 -2.95 18.32
C ILE A 15 -12.26 -3.86 17.43
N VAL A 16 -12.73 -4.13 16.21
CA VAL A 16 -11.92 -4.79 15.19
C VAL A 16 -11.36 -3.74 14.22
N ILE A 17 -10.03 -3.72 14.04
CA ILE A 17 -9.36 -2.88 13.05
C ILE A 17 -9.12 -3.72 11.79
N ILE A 18 -9.61 -3.24 10.67
CA ILE A 18 -9.64 -3.94 9.39
C ILE A 18 -8.68 -3.27 8.41
N GLN A 19 -7.83 -4.08 7.77
CA GLN A 19 -6.92 -3.66 6.72
C GLN A 19 -7.35 -4.20 5.34
N ALA A 20 -6.91 -3.50 4.29
CA ALA A 20 -7.07 -3.94 2.91
C ALA A 20 -6.34 -5.27 2.62
N GLU A 21 -6.71 -5.94 1.52
CA GLU A 21 -6.05 -7.16 1.04
C GLU A 21 -4.66 -6.94 0.40
N ASN A 22 -4.21 -5.70 0.32
CA ASN A 22 -2.87 -5.31 -0.15
C ASN A 22 -2.18 -4.44 0.91
N PRO A 23 -1.93 -4.96 2.13
CA PRO A 23 -1.36 -4.15 3.20
C PRO A 23 0.01 -3.60 2.82
N ASP A 24 0.26 -2.37 3.18
CA ASP A 24 1.53 -1.68 3.05
C ASP A 24 2.01 -1.13 4.40
N GLY A 25 3.01 -0.25 4.39
CA GLY A 25 3.56 0.28 5.64
C GLY A 25 2.66 1.28 6.34
N ASP A 26 1.82 2.02 5.58
CA ASP A 26 0.83 2.92 6.18
C ASP A 26 -0.29 2.12 6.84
N SER A 27 -0.92 1.20 6.11
CA SER A 27 -2.03 0.41 6.67
C SER A 27 -1.62 -0.42 7.89
N VAL A 28 -0.43 -1.07 7.86
CA VAL A 28 0.07 -1.87 9.00
C VAL A 28 0.46 -0.98 10.18
N GLY A 29 1.23 0.10 9.95
CA GLY A 29 1.62 1.03 10.98
C GLY A 29 0.43 1.73 11.63
N SER A 30 -0.52 2.18 10.82
CA SER A 30 -1.77 2.80 11.28
C SER A 30 -2.62 1.87 12.13
N ALA A 31 -2.77 0.60 11.72
CA ALA A 31 -3.54 -0.39 12.49
C ALA A 31 -2.90 -0.69 13.85
N LEU A 32 -1.58 -0.91 13.88
CA LEU A 32 -0.84 -1.20 15.12
C LEU A 32 -0.82 0.01 16.07
N ALA A 33 -0.59 1.21 15.54
CA ALA A 33 -0.62 2.42 16.35
C ALA A 33 -2.00 2.63 17.00
N LEU A 34 -3.06 2.43 16.22
CA LEU A 34 -4.41 2.60 16.71
C LEU A 34 -4.77 1.52 17.75
N GLU A 35 -4.30 0.28 17.60
CA GLU A 35 -4.41 -0.77 18.62
C GLU A 35 -3.78 -0.32 19.95
N GLU A 36 -2.55 0.17 19.93
CA GLU A 36 -1.85 0.65 21.12
C GLU A 36 -2.62 1.82 21.79
N ILE A 37 -3.00 2.84 21.00
CA ILE A 37 -3.70 4.03 21.50
C ILE A 37 -5.05 3.67 22.12
N LEU A 38 -5.82 2.81 21.46
CA LEU A 38 -7.15 2.41 21.94
C LEU A 38 -7.06 1.47 23.15
N SER A 39 -6.05 0.60 23.20
CA SER A 39 -5.79 -0.24 24.36
C SER A 39 -5.44 0.57 25.60
N ASP A 40 -4.64 1.64 25.45
CA ASP A 40 -4.27 2.55 26.54
C ASP A 40 -5.48 3.29 27.14
N ILE A 41 -6.55 3.47 26.37
CA ILE A 41 -7.83 4.03 26.86
C ILE A 41 -8.86 2.95 27.26
N GLY A 42 -8.41 1.70 27.41
CA GLY A 42 -9.20 0.59 27.97
C GLY A 42 -10.11 -0.11 26.97
N LYS A 43 -9.88 0.01 25.65
CA LYS A 43 -10.59 -0.78 24.63
C LYS A 43 -9.93 -2.13 24.42
N SER A 44 -10.75 -3.15 24.12
CA SER A 44 -10.25 -4.44 23.60
C SER A 44 -10.17 -4.33 22.08
N VAL A 45 -8.99 -4.56 21.51
CA VAL A 45 -8.77 -4.37 20.09
C VAL A 45 -8.27 -5.64 19.44
N SER A 46 -8.85 -6.01 18.30
CA SER A 46 -8.38 -7.08 17.43
C SER A 46 -7.96 -6.51 16.07
N LEU A 47 -6.89 -7.07 15.51
CA LEU A 47 -6.35 -6.65 14.22
C LEU A 47 -6.65 -7.70 13.16
N TYR A 48 -7.32 -7.32 12.09
CA TYR A 48 -7.73 -8.23 11.03
C TYR A 48 -7.17 -7.80 9.66
N CYS A 49 -6.53 -8.75 8.99
CA CYS A 49 -6.18 -8.65 7.58
C CYS A 49 -6.49 -10.00 6.89
N PRO A 50 -7.22 -10.03 5.75
CA PRO A 50 -7.61 -11.28 5.08
C PRO A 50 -6.45 -12.01 4.40
N VAL A 51 -5.25 -11.44 4.42
CA VAL A 51 -4.02 -11.98 3.84
C VAL A 51 -2.87 -11.94 4.83
N ALA A 52 -1.92 -12.85 4.66
CA ALA A 52 -0.70 -12.82 5.48
C ALA A 52 0.10 -11.54 5.23
N ILE A 53 0.59 -10.94 6.30
CA ILE A 53 1.44 -9.74 6.21
C ILE A 53 2.70 -10.08 5.39
N PRO A 54 2.99 -9.31 4.31
CA PRO A 54 4.13 -9.54 3.45
C PRO A 54 5.46 -9.52 4.21
N LYS A 55 6.40 -10.37 3.79
CA LYS A 55 7.71 -10.49 4.46
C LYS A 55 8.43 -9.15 4.62
N TYR A 56 8.33 -8.25 3.64
CA TYR A 56 9.01 -6.96 3.67
C TYR A 56 8.43 -5.97 4.69
N LEU A 57 7.23 -6.23 5.24
CA LEU A 57 6.61 -5.45 6.31
C LEU A 57 6.84 -6.02 7.71
N ARG A 58 7.39 -7.24 7.82
CA ARG A 58 7.58 -7.92 9.10
C ARG A 58 8.70 -7.33 9.96
N TYR A 59 9.34 -6.27 9.51
CA TYR A 59 10.22 -5.44 10.35
C TYR A 59 9.42 -4.54 11.30
N ILE A 60 8.14 -4.31 11.05
CA ILE A 60 7.23 -3.55 11.91
C ILE A 60 6.89 -4.43 13.11
N ARG A 61 7.18 -3.96 14.32
CA ARG A 61 6.94 -4.73 15.54
C ARG A 61 5.45 -4.95 15.74
N GLY A 62 5.05 -6.14 16.13
CA GLY A 62 3.64 -6.48 16.34
C GLY A 62 2.89 -6.91 15.07
N TRP A 63 3.53 -6.97 13.91
CA TRP A 63 2.92 -7.47 12.67
C TRP A 63 2.25 -8.85 12.85
N ASP A 64 2.75 -9.66 13.76
CA ASP A 64 2.29 -11.02 14.09
C ASP A 64 1.01 -11.03 14.96
N ARG A 65 0.57 -9.88 15.50
CA ARG A 65 -0.74 -9.71 16.12
C ARG A 65 -1.87 -9.57 15.10
N ILE A 66 -1.55 -9.25 13.84
CA ILE A 66 -2.54 -9.12 12.77
C ILE A 66 -2.94 -10.50 12.30
N CYS A 67 -4.21 -10.86 12.51
CA CYS A 67 -4.75 -12.18 12.25
C CYS A 67 -5.62 -12.22 10.99
N ALA A 68 -5.73 -13.41 10.38
CA ALA A 68 -6.67 -13.67 9.29
C ALA A 68 -8.06 -14.13 9.80
N GLU A 69 -8.25 -14.22 11.11
CA GLU A 69 -9.52 -14.55 11.73
C GLU A 69 -10.24 -13.28 12.16
N PHE A 70 -11.46 -13.11 11.68
CA PHE A 70 -12.28 -11.94 11.97
C PHE A 70 -12.97 -12.09 13.32
N ASP A 71 -12.85 -11.08 14.19
CA ASP A 71 -13.55 -11.06 15.48
C ASP A 71 -15.03 -10.63 15.32
N THR A 72 -15.91 -11.60 15.27
CA THR A 72 -17.36 -11.36 15.18
C THR A 72 -18.00 -10.89 16.49
N LYS A 73 -17.24 -10.78 17.58
CA LYS A 73 -17.73 -10.30 18.88
C LYS A 73 -17.44 -8.83 19.12
N ALA A 74 -16.79 -8.17 18.18
CA ALA A 74 -16.54 -6.73 18.23
C ALA A 74 -17.86 -5.94 18.24
N ASP A 75 -17.85 -4.78 18.87
CA ASP A 75 -19.00 -3.86 18.93
C ASP A 75 -18.98 -2.85 17.78
N ALA A 76 -17.80 -2.61 17.21
CA ALA A 76 -17.56 -1.69 16.10
C ALA A 76 -16.38 -2.13 15.26
N ALA A 77 -16.34 -1.66 14.01
CA ALA A 77 -15.18 -1.82 13.13
C ALA A 77 -14.52 -0.47 12.84
N ILE A 78 -13.18 -0.50 12.68
CA ILE A 78 -12.42 0.62 12.12
C ILE A 78 -11.67 0.10 10.89
N ILE A 79 -11.95 0.67 9.73
CA ILE A 79 -11.23 0.37 8.49
C ILE A 79 -10.13 1.43 8.35
N VAL A 80 -8.90 1.02 8.13
CA VAL A 80 -7.76 1.93 7.98
C VAL A 80 -7.21 1.88 6.56
N ASP A 81 -6.84 3.05 6.05
CA ASP A 81 -6.07 3.25 4.82
C ASP A 81 -6.75 2.75 3.55
N THR A 82 -8.06 2.66 3.56
CA THR A 82 -8.87 2.39 2.37
C THR A 82 -10.34 2.70 2.59
N SER A 83 -10.98 3.21 1.53
CA SER A 83 -12.42 3.37 1.43
C SER A 83 -12.99 2.75 0.14
N ALA A 84 -12.27 1.78 -0.46
CA ALA A 84 -12.62 1.19 -1.74
C ALA A 84 -13.04 -0.28 -1.59
N ASP A 85 -14.28 -0.64 -2.01
CA ASP A 85 -14.82 -2.00 -2.02
C ASP A 85 -13.91 -3.01 -2.73
N ILE A 86 -13.24 -2.61 -3.81
CA ILE A 86 -12.35 -3.46 -4.58
C ILE A 86 -11.14 -3.94 -3.76
N LEU A 87 -10.65 -3.10 -2.84
CA LEU A 87 -9.51 -3.42 -1.95
C LEU A 87 -9.96 -4.19 -0.70
N LEU A 88 -11.25 -4.29 -0.47
CA LEU A 88 -11.86 -5.07 0.61
C LEU A 88 -12.56 -6.34 0.09
N SER A 89 -12.34 -6.74 -1.16
CA SER A 89 -13.07 -7.85 -1.78
C SER A 89 -12.92 -9.17 -1.00
N LYS A 90 -11.73 -9.48 -0.48
CA LYS A 90 -11.51 -10.65 0.37
C LYS A 90 -12.12 -10.50 1.76
N VAL A 91 -12.06 -9.28 2.34
CA VAL A 91 -12.72 -8.96 3.62
C VAL A 91 -14.21 -9.23 3.50
N LEU A 92 -14.85 -8.64 2.48
CA LEU A 92 -16.28 -8.78 2.21
C LEU A 92 -16.68 -10.20 1.77
N GLY A 93 -15.75 -10.97 1.22
CA GLY A 93 -15.93 -12.39 0.88
C GLY A 93 -15.77 -13.35 2.07
N THR A 94 -15.26 -12.89 3.20
CA THR A 94 -15.14 -13.71 4.41
C THR A 94 -16.51 -13.93 5.05
N PRO A 95 -16.88 -15.17 5.36
CA PRO A 95 -18.22 -15.47 5.92
C PRO A 95 -18.53 -14.66 7.18
N GLY A 96 -19.68 -13.99 7.17
CA GLY A 96 -20.17 -13.18 8.30
C GLY A 96 -19.65 -11.75 8.36
N VAL A 97 -18.53 -11.42 7.69
CA VAL A 97 -17.93 -10.08 7.78
C VAL A 97 -18.82 -9.02 7.12
N ARG A 98 -19.34 -9.28 5.92
CA ARG A 98 -20.28 -8.34 5.27
C ARG A 98 -21.47 -8.02 6.16
N HIS A 99 -22.12 -9.05 6.73
CA HIS A 99 -23.25 -8.86 7.62
C HIS A 99 -22.87 -8.05 8.87
N PHE A 100 -21.68 -8.29 9.42
CA PHE A 100 -21.17 -7.51 10.54
C PHE A 100 -21.04 -6.02 10.16
N LEU A 101 -20.41 -5.71 9.02
CA LEU A 101 -20.21 -4.33 8.57
C LEU A 101 -21.53 -3.61 8.22
N GLU A 102 -22.56 -4.35 7.79
CA GLU A 102 -23.91 -3.81 7.51
C GLU A 102 -24.75 -3.57 8.79
N THR A 103 -24.36 -4.15 9.93
CA THR A 103 -25.18 -4.13 11.15
C THR A 103 -24.51 -3.48 12.36
N HIS A 104 -23.21 -3.17 12.29
CA HIS A 104 -22.46 -2.55 13.37
C HIS A 104 -21.91 -1.18 12.94
N PRO A 105 -21.59 -0.29 13.90
CA PRO A 105 -20.93 0.97 13.59
C PRO A 105 -19.58 0.73 12.90
N VAL A 106 -19.37 1.39 11.76
CA VAL A 106 -18.12 1.34 11.01
C VAL A 106 -17.54 2.74 10.92
N LEU A 107 -16.29 2.88 11.34
CA LEU A 107 -15.45 4.07 11.14
C LEU A 107 -14.43 3.78 10.06
N VAL A 108 -14.27 4.69 9.12
CA VAL A 108 -13.23 4.63 8.08
C VAL A 108 -12.25 5.77 8.32
N LEU A 109 -10.98 5.44 8.46
CA LEU A 109 -9.85 6.39 8.57
C LEU A 109 -9.01 6.23 7.31
N ASP A 110 -9.09 7.22 6.41
CA ASP A 110 -8.46 7.13 5.09
C ASP A 110 -8.00 8.52 4.63
N HIS A 111 -6.83 8.61 4.03
CA HIS A 111 -6.26 9.87 3.52
C HIS A 111 -6.36 10.00 2.00
N HIS A 112 -6.78 8.96 1.30
CA HIS A 112 -6.89 8.98 -0.14
C HIS A 112 -7.94 10.00 -0.62
N THR A 113 -7.64 10.69 -1.73
CA THR A 113 -8.50 11.74 -2.30
C THR A 113 -9.71 11.20 -3.07
N THR A 114 -9.73 9.91 -3.37
CA THR A 114 -10.85 9.25 -4.04
C THR A 114 -12.02 9.10 -3.09
N GLY A 115 -13.23 9.37 -3.56
CA GLY A 115 -14.45 9.17 -2.75
C GLY A 115 -14.65 7.70 -2.37
N SER A 116 -15.30 7.47 -1.23
CA SER A 116 -15.64 6.11 -0.78
C SER A 116 -16.54 5.38 -1.77
N THR A 117 -16.23 4.12 -2.05
CA THR A 117 -17.07 3.20 -2.85
C THR A 117 -17.67 2.08 -2.00
N LEU A 118 -17.58 2.18 -0.67
CA LEU A 118 -18.08 1.17 0.25
C LEU A 118 -19.62 1.06 0.16
N SER A 119 -20.10 -0.18 0.07
CA SER A 119 -21.51 -0.51 -0.12
C SER A 119 -22.35 -0.61 1.16
N PHE A 120 -21.76 -0.29 2.31
CA PHE A 120 -22.41 -0.30 3.64
C PHE A 120 -22.28 1.06 4.33
N ASP A 121 -23.17 1.31 5.30
CA ASP A 121 -23.16 2.57 6.06
C ASP A 121 -21.89 2.70 6.91
N HIS A 122 -21.25 3.86 6.85
CA HIS A 122 -20.01 4.14 7.59
C HIS A 122 -19.86 5.64 7.90
N THR A 123 -19.12 5.90 8.96
CA THR A 123 -18.61 7.25 9.24
C THR A 123 -17.21 7.36 8.70
N MET A 124 -16.94 8.31 7.81
CA MET A 124 -15.62 8.52 7.23
C MET A 124 -14.94 9.73 7.85
N VAL A 125 -13.69 9.58 8.25
CA VAL A 125 -12.74 10.66 8.52
C VAL A 125 -11.68 10.63 7.44
N ASN A 126 -11.65 11.69 6.64
CA ASN A 126 -10.65 11.91 5.62
C ASN A 126 -10.03 13.29 5.81
N GLN A 127 -8.73 13.40 5.62
CA GLN A 127 -7.95 14.64 5.69
C GLN A 127 -6.92 14.65 4.56
N ASP A 128 -6.59 15.84 4.09
CA ASP A 128 -5.46 16.05 3.17
C ASP A 128 -4.14 16.00 3.96
N VAL A 129 -3.67 14.79 4.18
CA VAL A 129 -2.44 14.46 4.93
C VAL A 129 -1.64 13.40 4.15
N VAL A 130 -0.37 13.24 4.49
CA VAL A 130 0.54 12.39 3.72
C VAL A 130 0.29 10.89 3.92
N ALA A 131 -0.38 10.51 5.01
CA ALA A 131 -0.62 9.10 5.38
C ALA A 131 -1.80 8.99 6.36
N THR A 132 -2.44 7.85 6.42
CA THR A 132 -3.46 7.53 7.45
C THR A 132 -2.86 7.61 8.86
N GLY A 133 -1.57 7.31 9.02
CA GLY A 133 -0.86 7.52 10.29
C GLY A 133 -0.84 8.96 10.76
N GLU A 134 -0.71 9.95 9.86
CA GLU A 134 -0.80 11.38 10.21
C GLU A 134 -2.23 11.74 10.63
N LEU A 135 -3.24 11.20 9.95
CA LEU A 135 -4.65 11.38 10.32
C LEU A 135 -4.93 10.84 11.73
N ILE A 136 -4.41 9.65 12.07
CA ILE A 136 -4.57 9.04 13.40
C ILE A 136 -3.88 9.89 14.47
N TYR A 137 -2.68 10.45 14.18
CA TYR A 137 -2.03 11.39 15.07
C TYR A 137 -2.95 12.60 15.36
N ASN A 138 -3.49 13.24 14.31
CA ASN A 138 -4.39 14.39 14.43
C ASN A 138 -5.66 14.06 15.22
N LEU A 139 -6.25 12.88 14.95
CA LEU A 139 -7.41 12.39 15.70
C LEU A 139 -7.08 12.21 17.18
N SER A 140 -5.93 11.61 17.49
CA SER A 140 -5.48 11.38 18.88
C SER A 140 -5.28 12.68 19.63
N GLN A 141 -4.63 13.68 19.00
CA GLN A 141 -4.47 15.01 19.58
C GLN A 141 -5.82 15.70 19.85
N SER A 142 -6.74 15.64 18.87
CA SER A 142 -8.08 16.21 19.01
C SER A 142 -8.93 15.52 20.08
N ALA A 143 -8.75 14.24 20.28
CA ALA A 143 -9.49 13.42 21.26
C ALA A 143 -8.86 13.45 22.66
N GLY A 144 -7.62 13.98 22.78
CA GLY A 144 -6.85 13.99 24.04
C GLY A 144 -6.32 12.59 24.41
N TRP A 145 -6.12 11.70 23.44
CA TRP A 145 -5.53 10.38 23.67
C TRP A 145 -4.00 10.46 23.71
N ALA A 146 -3.42 9.78 24.69
CA ALA A 146 -1.97 9.65 24.76
C ALA A 146 -1.44 8.75 23.64
N ILE A 147 -0.27 9.11 23.11
CA ILE A 147 0.47 8.31 22.14
C ILE A 147 1.71 7.79 22.87
N ASN A 148 1.73 6.49 23.16
CA ASN A 148 2.88 5.84 23.80
C ASN A 148 4.06 5.67 22.79
N PRO A 149 5.29 5.36 23.24
CA PRO A 149 6.43 5.26 22.35
C PRO A 149 6.28 4.21 21.23
N GLN A 150 5.52 3.11 21.45
CA GLN A 150 5.29 2.10 20.43
C GLN A 150 4.31 2.64 19.37
N ALA A 151 3.21 3.23 19.78
CA ALA A 151 2.27 3.88 18.87
C ALA A 151 2.97 5.00 18.06
N ALA A 152 3.86 5.78 18.71
CA ALA A 152 4.64 6.81 18.02
C ALA A 152 5.57 6.21 16.94
N GLU A 153 6.20 5.06 17.23
CA GLU A 153 7.03 4.34 16.25
C GLU A 153 6.18 3.87 15.05
N ASP A 154 5.01 3.28 15.32
CA ASP A 154 4.13 2.74 14.28
C ASP A 154 3.52 3.84 13.40
N LEU A 155 3.12 4.98 13.99
CA LEU A 155 2.70 6.18 13.23
C LEU A 155 3.83 6.75 12.38
N LEU A 156 5.06 6.78 12.90
CA LEU A 156 6.21 7.24 12.12
C LEU A 156 6.50 6.31 10.94
N ILE A 157 6.37 4.99 11.12
CA ILE A 157 6.50 4.00 10.04
C ILE A 157 5.44 4.26 8.95
N ALA A 158 4.19 4.48 9.35
CA ALA A 158 3.09 4.79 8.44
C ALA A 158 3.42 6.02 7.57
N ILE A 159 3.76 7.13 8.21
CA ILE A 159 4.14 8.39 7.55
C ILE A 159 5.34 8.21 6.62
N MET A 160 6.42 7.58 7.10
CA MET A 160 7.65 7.40 6.31
C MET A 160 7.44 6.44 5.12
N SER A 161 6.56 5.46 5.27
CA SER A 161 6.26 4.50 4.21
C SER A 161 5.55 5.16 3.02
N ASP A 162 4.48 5.88 3.27
CA ASP A 162 3.65 6.45 2.22
C ASP A 162 4.25 7.71 1.61
N SER A 163 4.95 8.50 2.43
CA SER A 163 5.69 9.68 1.98
C SER A 163 7.02 9.36 1.30
N LEU A 164 7.46 8.10 1.23
CA LEU A 164 8.81 7.71 0.80
C LEU A 164 9.90 8.48 1.57
N GLY A 165 9.74 8.59 2.87
CA GLY A 165 10.65 9.35 3.74
C GLY A 165 10.47 10.87 3.64
N LEU A 166 9.23 11.34 3.52
CA LEU A 166 8.85 12.76 3.40
C LEU A 166 9.35 13.42 2.10
N THR A 167 9.32 12.67 0.99
CA THR A 167 9.81 13.15 -0.32
C THR A 167 8.73 13.22 -1.40
N THR A 168 7.49 12.80 -1.10
CA THR A 168 6.36 12.87 -2.05
C THR A 168 5.77 14.28 -2.13
N GLN A 169 5.02 14.55 -3.20
CA GLN A 169 4.35 15.84 -3.41
C GLN A 169 3.23 16.12 -2.40
N SER A 170 2.67 15.09 -1.78
CA SER A 170 1.68 15.19 -0.70
C SER A 170 2.28 15.55 0.66
N THR A 171 3.61 15.65 0.76
CA THR A 171 4.29 16.01 2.02
C THR A 171 4.16 17.50 2.28
N HIS A 172 3.54 17.87 3.39
CA HIS A 172 3.35 19.23 3.85
C HIS A 172 4.25 19.58 5.04
N ALA A 173 4.30 20.87 5.44
CA ALA A 173 5.05 21.29 6.62
C ALA A 173 4.58 20.60 7.90
N ASP A 174 3.28 20.34 8.01
CA ASP A 174 2.69 19.64 9.14
C ASP A 174 3.17 18.20 9.25
N SER A 175 3.41 17.51 8.14
CA SER A 175 3.95 16.14 8.14
C SER A 175 5.35 16.08 8.78
N PHE A 176 6.21 17.08 8.52
CA PHE A 176 7.51 17.21 9.21
C PHE A 176 7.34 17.49 10.70
N THR A 177 6.35 18.33 11.06
CA THR A 177 6.06 18.65 12.46
C THR A 177 5.60 17.39 13.19
N VAL A 178 4.66 16.66 12.64
CA VAL A 178 4.16 15.39 13.22
C VAL A 178 5.27 14.37 13.35
N ALA A 179 6.10 14.17 12.34
CA ALA A 179 7.26 13.27 12.43
C ALA A 179 8.24 13.68 13.53
N GLY A 180 8.45 15.00 13.72
CA GLY A 180 9.25 15.55 14.81
C GLY A 180 8.64 15.30 16.18
N GLU A 181 7.33 15.45 16.35
CA GLU A 181 6.62 15.15 17.60
C GLU A 181 6.66 13.66 17.93
N LEU A 182 6.42 12.78 16.95
CA LEU A 182 6.52 11.32 17.12
C LEU A 182 7.93 10.92 17.59
N THR A 183 8.97 11.58 17.04
CA THR A 183 10.35 11.38 17.49
C THR A 183 10.56 11.84 18.93
N ARG A 184 9.95 12.94 19.38
CA ARG A 184 9.99 13.38 20.78
C ARG A 184 9.27 12.40 21.71
N LEU A 185 8.24 11.71 21.23
CA LEU A 185 7.53 10.67 21.95
C LEU A 185 8.30 9.33 22.03
N GLY A 186 9.45 9.24 21.38
CA GLY A 186 10.36 8.10 21.48
C GLY A 186 10.51 7.26 20.20
N ALA A 187 9.82 7.60 19.12
CA ALA A 187 10.06 6.94 17.84
C ALA A 187 11.47 7.25 17.31
N SER A 188 12.15 6.23 16.79
CA SER A 188 13.50 6.39 16.22
C SER A 188 13.53 5.96 14.77
N ASN A 189 13.56 6.93 13.85
CA ASN A 189 13.67 6.64 12.43
C ASN A 189 14.93 5.83 12.10
N ALA A 190 16.04 6.06 12.81
CA ALA A 190 17.26 5.29 12.63
C ALA A 190 17.09 3.82 13.00
N ALA A 191 16.42 3.53 14.14
CA ALA A 191 16.17 2.15 14.59
C ALA A 191 15.14 1.44 13.68
N ILE A 192 14.12 2.15 13.20
CA ILE A 192 13.15 1.64 12.21
C ILE A 192 13.88 1.24 10.95
N GLU A 193 14.73 2.12 10.40
CA GLU A 193 15.44 1.89 9.15
C GLU A 193 16.49 0.78 9.28
N GLU A 194 17.16 0.65 10.44
CA GLU A 194 18.07 -0.45 10.71
C GLU A 194 17.35 -1.81 10.68
N ARG A 195 16.19 -1.92 11.35
CA ARG A 195 15.36 -3.14 11.28
C ARG A 195 14.89 -3.41 9.85
N ARG A 196 14.39 -2.38 9.15
CA ARG A 196 13.94 -2.52 7.77
C ARG A 196 15.06 -3.04 6.88
N ARG A 197 16.28 -2.52 7.00
CA ARG A 197 17.45 -3.01 6.25
C ARG A 197 17.77 -4.46 6.57
N ASP A 198 17.68 -4.87 7.82
CA ASP A 198 17.92 -6.27 8.20
C ASP A 198 16.92 -7.22 7.54
N PHE A 199 15.65 -6.88 7.53
CA PHE A 199 14.61 -7.65 6.84
C PHE A 199 14.74 -7.61 5.30
N MET A 200 15.31 -6.55 4.75
CA MET A 200 15.51 -6.37 3.30
C MET A 200 16.83 -6.94 2.79
N LYS A 201 17.67 -7.51 3.66
CA LYS A 201 18.91 -8.18 3.26
C LYS A 201 18.61 -9.29 2.25
N LYS A 202 19.41 -9.32 1.21
CA LYS A 202 19.34 -10.30 0.13
C LYS A 202 20.48 -11.29 0.26
N SER A 203 20.23 -12.55 -0.06
CA SER A 203 21.31 -13.53 -0.20
C SER A 203 22.21 -13.15 -1.40
N PRO A 204 23.48 -13.61 -1.43
CA PRO A 204 24.33 -13.44 -2.62
C PRO A 204 23.69 -13.99 -3.90
N GLU A 205 22.90 -15.06 -3.79
CA GLU A 205 22.16 -15.67 -4.89
C GLU A 205 21.10 -14.71 -5.45
N ILE A 206 20.31 -14.08 -4.59
CA ILE A 206 19.30 -13.08 -4.99
C ILE A 206 19.96 -11.86 -5.63
N LEU A 207 21.11 -11.43 -5.12
CA LEU A 207 21.85 -10.32 -5.72
C LEU A 207 22.39 -10.68 -7.11
N ALA A 208 22.93 -11.90 -7.28
CA ALA A 208 23.36 -12.42 -8.58
C ALA A 208 22.18 -12.53 -9.56
N TYR A 209 21.01 -12.98 -9.06
CA TYR A 209 19.79 -13.02 -9.86
C TYR A 209 19.34 -11.62 -10.30
N LYS A 210 19.40 -10.62 -9.43
CA LYS A 210 19.16 -9.21 -9.81
C LYS A 210 20.06 -8.77 -10.96
N GLY A 211 21.35 -9.12 -10.94
CA GLY A 211 22.27 -8.85 -12.05
C GLY A 211 21.78 -9.45 -13.37
N ARG A 212 21.39 -10.73 -13.38
CA ARG A 212 20.83 -11.40 -14.58
C ARG A 212 19.53 -10.76 -15.08
N LEU A 213 18.68 -10.26 -14.17
CA LEU A 213 17.49 -9.51 -14.56
C LEU A 213 17.86 -8.20 -15.25
N ILE A 214 18.81 -7.45 -14.71
CA ILE A 214 19.26 -6.16 -15.28
C ILE A 214 19.83 -6.35 -16.69
N GLU A 215 20.63 -7.39 -16.92
CA GLU A 215 21.27 -7.67 -18.21
C GLU A 215 20.27 -7.92 -19.34
N ARG A 216 19.04 -8.33 -19.04
CA ARG A 216 18.01 -8.66 -20.04
C ARG A 216 16.85 -7.67 -20.10
N ILE A 217 17.01 -6.48 -19.50
CA ILE A 217 16.02 -5.41 -19.66
C ILE A 217 16.02 -4.96 -21.12
N GLU A 218 14.82 -4.93 -21.70
CA GLU A 218 14.57 -4.43 -23.04
C GLU A 218 14.11 -2.98 -23.00
N TYR A 219 14.63 -2.17 -23.91
CA TYR A 219 14.26 -0.77 -24.04
C TYR A 219 13.49 -0.55 -25.33
N LEU A 220 12.20 -0.23 -25.22
CA LEU A 220 11.24 -0.07 -26.31
C LEU A 220 10.83 1.40 -26.43
N LEU A 221 10.10 1.77 -27.49
CA LEU A 221 9.65 3.16 -27.74
C LEU A 221 10.79 4.19 -27.73
N GLY A 222 11.95 3.82 -28.26
CA GLY A 222 13.11 4.71 -28.27
C GLY A 222 13.70 4.94 -26.88
N GLY A 223 13.60 3.95 -25.98
CA GLY A 223 14.13 4.00 -24.61
C GLY A 223 13.11 4.49 -23.57
N ARG A 224 11.90 4.87 -23.97
CA ARG A 224 10.86 5.40 -23.05
C ARG A 224 10.13 4.33 -22.25
N LEU A 225 10.10 3.10 -22.74
CA LEU A 225 9.53 1.92 -22.08
C LEU A 225 10.66 0.92 -21.80
N ALA A 226 10.91 0.66 -20.51
CA ALA A 226 11.78 -0.44 -20.07
C ALA A 226 10.91 -1.65 -19.72
N LEU A 227 11.24 -2.82 -20.27
CA LEU A 227 10.49 -4.06 -20.11
C LEU A 227 11.38 -5.18 -19.60
N ILE A 228 10.87 -6.00 -18.67
CA ILE A 228 11.52 -7.24 -18.24
C ILE A 228 10.51 -8.39 -18.21
N HIS A 229 10.90 -9.53 -18.76
CA HIS A 229 10.18 -10.80 -18.66
C HIS A 229 10.71 -11.63 -17.50
N ILE A 230 9.81 -12.18 -16.69
CA ILE A 230 10.09 -13.07 -15.55
C ILE A 230 9.26 -14.34 -15.73
N PRO A 231 9.87 -15.44 -16.21
CA PRO A 231 9.19 -16.71 -16.45
C PRO A 231 8.89 -17.47 -15.14
N TRP A 232 8.03 -18.46 -15.22
CA TRP A 232 7.53 -19.21 -14.08
C TRP A 232 8.61 -19.93 -13.27
N ASP A 233 9.59 -20.53 -13.92
CA ASP A 233 10.72 -21.20 -13.26
C ASP A 233 11.50 -20.27 -12.35
N GLU A 234 11.71 -19.02 -12.76
CA GLU A 234 12.33 -17.99 -11.92
C GLU A 234 11.42 -17.52 -10.80
N ILE A 235 10.12 -17.41 -11.07
CA ILE A 235 9.14 -17.08 -10.02
C ILE A 235 9.19 -18.16 -8.93
N GLN A 236 9.18 -19.44 -9.30
CA GLN A 236 9.30 -20.55 -8.36
C GLN A 236 10.63 -20.54 -7.59
N ALA A 237 11.74 -20.31 -8.29
CA ALA A 237 13.07 -20.39 -7.68
C ALA A 237 13.34 -19.25 -6.66
N TYR A 238 12.78 -18.07 -6.89
CA TYR A 238 13.20 -16.86 -6.15
C TYR A 238 12.10 -16.16 -5.34
N SER A 239 10.80 -16.39 -5.65
CA SER A 239 9.70 -15.63 -5.01
C SER A 239 9.58 -15.84 -3.50
N ASP A 240 9.99 -17.00 -2.99
CA ASP A 240 9.99 -17.28 -1.54
C ASP A 240 11.00 -16.41 -0.79
N GLN A 241 12.10 -16.05 -1.43
CA GLN A 241 13.13 -15.20 -0.86
C GLN A 241 12.84 -13.71 -1.14
N TYR A 242 12.47 -13.39 -2.38
CA TYR A 242 12.21 -12.02 -2.81
C TYR A 242 11.34 -11.98 -4.07
N ASN A 243 10.43 -11.02 -4.15
CA ASN A 243 9.60 -10.85 -5.36
C ASN A 243 10.46 -10.35 -6.53
N PRO A 244 10.64 -11.14 -7.62
CA PRO A 244 11.53 -10.80 -8.72
C PRO A 244 11.29 -9.44 -9.36
N SER A 245 10.03 -9.03 -9.57
CA SER A 245 9.73 -7.72 -10.16
C SER A 245 10.19 -6.55 -9.29
N MET A 246 10.15 -6.70 -7.96
CA MET A 246 10.61 -5.66 -7.02
C MET A 246 12.13 -5.53 -6.97
N LEU A 247 12.88 -6.47 -7.54
CA LEU A 247 14.34 -6.38 -7.61
C LEU A 247 14.82 -5.34 -8.61
N VAL A 248 14.04 -5.05 -9.66
CA VAL A 248 14.53 -4.30 -10.81
C VAL A 248 13.65 -3.14 -11.25
N LEU A 249 12.35 -3.10 -10.90
CA LEU A 249 11.44 -2.06 -11.38
C LEU A 249 11.90 -0.64 -10.99
N ASP A 250 12.40 -0.46 -9.78
CA ASP A 250 12.88 0.86 -9.34
C ASP A 250 14.18 1.24 -10.04
N GLU A 251 15.08 0.29 -10.30
CA GLU A 251 16.29 0.52 -11.10
C GLU A 251 15.95 0.87 -12.56
N MET A 252 14.96 0.16 -13.14
CA MET A 252 14.53 0.41 -14.52
C MET A 252 13.98 1.83 -14.71
N ARG A 253 13.22 2.34 -13.74
CA ARG A 253 12.67 3.72 -13.82
C ARG A 253 13.73 4.81 -13.59
N LEU A 254 14.89 4.48 -13.04
CA LEU A 254 16.01 5.41 -12.85
C LEU A 254 16.92 5.53 -14.09
N VAL A 255 16.67 4.74 -15.14
CA VAL A 255 17.41 4.85 -16.39
C VAL A 255 16.97 6.11 -17.13
N GLU A 256 17.95 6.87 -17.63
CA GLU A 256 17.72 8.11 -18.38
C GLU A 256 16.78 7.86 -19.58
N GLY A 257 15.76 8.71 -19.73
CA GLY A 257 14.78 8.61 -20.81
C GLY A 257 13.62 7.64 -20.55
N VAL A 258 13.68 6.77 -19.54
CA VAL A 258 12.60 5.85 -19.21
C VAL A 258 11.44 6.62 -18.55
N GLU A 259 10.28 6.56 -19.18
CA GLU A 259 9.01 7.12 -18.66
C GLU A 259 8.11 6.03 -18.03
N VAL A 260 8.24 4.78 -18.51
CA VAL A 260 7.48 3.61 -18.02
C VAL A 260 8.42 2.42 -17.84
N ALA A 261 8.39 1.78 -16.69
CA ALA A 261 9.03 0.49 -16.42
C ALA A 261 7.96 -0.57 -16.20
N CYS A 262 8.05 -1.71 -16.87
CA CYS A 262 7.11 -2.82 -16.76
C CYS A 262 7.83 -4.15 -16.52
N ALA A 263 7.37 -4.92 -15.53
CA ALA A 263 7.77 -6.30 -15.33
C ALA A 263 6.58 -7.22 -15.60
N ILE A 264 6.71 -8.11 -16.61
CA ILE A 264 5.71 -9.11 -16.96
C ILE A 264 6.13 -10.46 -16.40
N LYS A 265 5.28 -11.08 -15.60
CA LYS A 265 5.41 -12.46 -15.11
C LYS A 265 4.49 -13.36 -15.89
N THR A 266 5.00 -14.53 -16.29
CA THR A 266 4.21 -15.57 -16.96
C THR A 266 4.05 -16.79 -16.06
N TYR A 267 2.86 -17.40 -16.09
CA TYR A 267 2.47 -18.54 -15.25
C TYR A 267 2.01 -19.72 -16.12
N PRO A 268 2.07 -20.99 -15.61
CA PRO A 268 1.75 -22.18 -16.38
C PRO A 268 0.28 -22.27 -16.82
N ASP A 269 -0.62 -21.61 -16.10
CA ASP A 269 -2.06 -21.54 -16.40
C ASP A 269 -2.42 -20.57 -17.52
N GLY A 270 -1.43 -20.00 -18.21
CA GLY A 270 -1.60 -18.96 -19.22
C GLY A 270 -1.85 -17.57 -18.67
N LYS A 271 -1.83 -17.42 -17.35
CA LYS A 271 -1.92 -16.10 -16.69
C LYS A 271 -0.64 -15.30 -16.91
N LEU A 272 -0.81 -14.01 -17.20
CA LEU A 272 0.25 -13.01 -17.13
C LEU A 272 -0.12 -11.93 -16.12
N THR A 273 0.89 -11.42 -15.42
CA THR A 273 0.73 -10.23 -14.58
C THR A 273 1.77 -9.19 -14.94
N GLY A 274 1.31 -7.97 -15.22
CA GLY A 274 2.16 -6.82 -15.45
C GLY A 274 2.20 -5.92 -14.22
N LYS A 275 3.40 -5.51 -13.79
CA LYS A 275 3.60 -4.45 -12.80
C LYS A 275 4.27 -3.26 -13.44
N LEU A 276 3.69 -2.09 -13.23
CA LEU A 276 4.15 -0.82 -13.77
C LEU A 276 4.73 0.07 -12.68
N ARG A 277 5.81 0.75 -13.01
CA ARG A 277 6.34 1.91 -12.29
C ARG A 277 6.65 2.99 -13.30
N CYS A 278 6.10 4.17 -13.12
CA CYS A 278 6.16 5.23 -14.14
C CYS A 278 6.80 6.49 -13.57
N ASN A 279 7.53 7.21 -14.42
CA ASN A 279 8.01 8.56 -14.17
C ASN A 279 7.04 9.61 -14.72
N ALA A 280 6.17 9.22 -15.68
CA ALA A 280 5.02 10.00 -16.11
C ALA A 280 3.72 9.44 -15.48
N PRO A 281 2.69 10.26 -15.21
CA PRO A 281 1.44 9.83 -14.55
C PRO A 281 0.50 9.06 -15.49
N VAL A 282 0.97 7.95 -16.06
CA VAL A 282 0.27 7.16 -17.09
C VAL A 282 0.02 5.71 -16.68
N GLY A 283 0.47 5.30 -15.50
CA GLY A 283 0.41 3.90 -15.06
C GLY A 283 -1.01 3.35 -15.01
N GLU A 284 -1.93 4.08 -14.39
CA GLU A 284 -3.34 3.69 -14.30
C GLU A 284 -3.99 3.56 -15.69
N GLN A 285 -3.71 4.49 -16.61
CA GLN A 285 -4.25 4.45 -17.96
C GLN A 285 -3.74 3.24 -18.74
N ILE A 286 -2.45 2.89 -18.60
CA ILE A 286 -1.86 1.70 -19.25
C ILE A 286 -2.45 0.43 -18.65
N ALA A 287 -2.50 0.32 -17.31
CA ALA A 287 -3.06 -0.86 -16.64
C ALA A 287 -4.55 -1.03 -16.96
N GLY A 288 -5.30 0.06 -17.00
CA GLY A 288 -6.74 0.07 -17.34
C GLY A 288 -7.05 -0.47 -18.73
N TYR A 289 -6.14 -0.28 -19.70
CA TYR A 289 -6.27 -0.89 -21.04
C TYR A 289 -6.36 -2.43 -20.95
N PHE A 290 -5.64 -3.04 -20.01
CA PHE A 290 -5.66 -4.48 -19.76
C PHE A 290 -6.69 -4.92 -18.69
N GLY A 291 -7.64 -4.05 -18.33
CA GLY A 291 -8.60 -4.33 -17.26
C GLY A 291 -8.01 -4.33 -15.85
N GLY A 292 -6.81 -3.79 -15.70
CA GLY A 292 -6.16 -3.56 -14.41
C GLY A 292 -6.40 -2.17 -13.84
N GLY A 293 -5.57 -1.74 -12.88
CA GLY A 293 -5.70 -0.45 -12.24
C GLY A 293 -4.53 -0.12 -11.33
N GLY A 294 -4.68 0.93 -10.54
CA GLY A 294 -3.68 1.42 -9.59
C GLY A 294 -3.59 2.94 -9.61
N HIS A 295 -2.43 3.46 -9.26
CA HIS A 295 -2.13 4.89 -9.25
C HIS A 295 -1.44 5.36 -10.54
N PRO A 296 -1.44 6.67 -10.83
CA PRO A 296 -0.76 7.22 -12.01
C PRO A 296 0.70 6.79 -12.17
N TYR A 297 1.44 6.61 -11.07
CA TYR A 297 2.85 6.25 -11.07
C TYR A 297 3.14 4.77 -10.74
N ALA A 298 2.13 4.01 -10.27
CA ALA A 298 2.28 2.62 -9.85
C ALA A 298 0.98 1.84 -10.08
N ALA A 299 0.97 0.96 -11.08
CA ALA A 299 -0.22 0.22 -11.47
C ALA A 299 0.12 -1.24 -11.82
N GLY A 300 -0.90 -2.04 -12.07
CA GLY A 300 -0.71 -3.42 -12.50
C GLY A 300 -1.93 -3.99 -13.18
N PHE A 301 -1.73 -5.09 -13.91
CA PHE A 301 -2.78 -5.80 -14.61
C PHE A 301 -2.59 -7.31 -14.55
N ARG A 302 -3.67 -8.03 -14.85
CA ARG A 302 -3.70 -9.49 -14.99
C ARG A 302 -4.52 -9.84 -16.22
N ILE A 303 -3.95 -10.64 -17.11
CA ILE A 303 -4.60 -11.11 -18.33
C ILE A 303 -4.27 -12.59 -18.60
N TYR A 304 -4.94 -13.19 -19.58
CA TYR A 304 -4.75 -14.56 -20.03
C TYR A 304 -4.54 -14.57 -21.55
N GLU A 305 -3.35 -14.13 -21.96
CA GLU A 305 -2.92 -14.02 -23.37
C GLU A 305 -1.49 -14.51 -23.55
N THR A 306 -0.98 -14.49 -24.77
CA THR A 306 0.44 -14.80 -25.01
C THR A 306 1.34 -13.65 -24.60
N TYR A 307 2.57 -13.95 -24.23
CA TYR A 307 3.56 -12.91 -23.87
C TYR A 307 3.79 -11.94 -25.03
N GLU A 308 3.94 -12.48 -26.25
CA GLU A 308 4.22 -11.69 -27.46
C GLU A 308 3.08 -10.73 -27.80
N SER A 309 1.81 -11.19 -27.72
CA SER A 309 0.63 -10.33 -27.89
C SER A 309 0.60 -9.22 -26.84
N THR A 310 0.81 -9.59 -25.56
CA THR A 310 0.83 -8.65 -24.44
C THR A 310 1.90 -7.57 -24.59
N VAL A 311 3.10 -7.94 -25.05
CA VAL A 311 4.19 -6.95 -25.27
C VAL A 311 3.81 -5.97 -26.37
N HIS A 312 3.23 -6.47 -27.48
CA HIS A 312 2.80 -5.60 -28.58
C HIS A 312 1.73 -4.60 -28.11
N GLU A 313 0.73 -5.07 -27.40
CA GLU A 313 -0.34 -4.23 -26.87
C GLU A 313 0.16 -3.26 -25.77
N LEU A 314 1.12 -3.68 -24.94
CA LEU A 314 1.76 -2.82 -23.95
C LEU A 314 2.50 -1.65 -24.59
N VAL A 315 3.21 -1.92 -25.68
CA VAL A 315 3.91 -0.87 -26.45
C VAL A 315 2.92 0.15 -26.98
N ASP A 316 1.81 -0.30 -27.59
CA ASP A 316 0.79 0.59 -28.15
C ASP A 316 0.07 1.38 -27.04
N ALA A 317 -0.31 0.73 -25.95
CA ALA A 317 -0.97 1.38 -24.81
C ALA A 317 -0.06 2.43 -24.16
N ALA A 318 1.23 2.11 -23.96
CA ALA A 318 2.21 3.03 -23.39
C ALA A 318 2.47 4.23 -24.30
N ASP A 319 2.66 4.01 -25.61
CA ASP A 319 2.86 5.10 -26.57
C ASP A 319 1.66 6.05 -26.64
N LYS A 320 0.45 5.49 -26.67
CA LYS A 320 -0.78 6.27 -26.66
C LYS A 320 -0.94 7.08 -25.35
N ALA A 321 -0.71 6.47 -24.19
CA ALA A 321 -0.83 7.13 -22.91
C ALA A 321 0.19 8.28 -22.77
N LEU A 322 1.44 8.05 -23.17
CA LEU A 322 2.50 9.06 -23.15
C LEU A 322 2.27 10.21 -24.13
N LYS A 323 1.70 9.94 -25.32
CA LYS A 323 1.31 10.99 -26.27
C LYS A 323 0.19 11.85 -25.72
N ASN A 324 -0.83 11.24 -25.14
CA ASN A 324 -1.96 11.96 -24.54
C ASN A 324 -1.50 12.87 -23.38
N PHE A 325 -0.63 12.35 -22.51
CA PHE A 325 -0.06 13.13 -21.41
C PHE A 325 0.70 14.36 -21.92
N LYS A 326 1.57 14.20 -22.91
CA LYS A 326 2.34 15.32 -23.50
C LYS A 326 1.43 16.34 -24.21
N ALA A 327 0.38 15.90 -24.87
CA ALA A 327 -0.59 16.80 -25.51
C ALA A 327 -1.38 17.63 -24.48
N GLY A 328 -1.76 17.02 -23.33
CA GLY A 328 -2.42 17.72 -22.23
C GLY A 328 -1.52 18.76 -21.54
N THR A 329 -0.22 18.44 -21.33
CA THR A 329 0.74 19.38 -20.72
C THR A 329 1.18 20.52 -21.64
N SER A 330 0.98 20.41 -22.96
CA SER A 330 1.31 21.48 -23.92
C SER A 330 0.20 22.51 -24.07
N GLN A 331 -0.97 22.29 -23.45
CA GLN A 331 -2.15 23.18 -23.51
C GLN A 331 -2.43 23.91 -22.18
N ALA A 332 -1.68 23.59 -21.12
CA ALA A 332 -1.71 24.24 -19.81
C ALA A 332 -0.50 25.16 -19.64
#